data_d173eed432be7976da638f7663bd9cf2
#
_entry.id   d173eed432be7976da638f7663bd9cf2
#
_cell.length_a   1.000
_cell.length_b   1.000
_cell.length_c   1.000
_cell.angle_alpha   90.00
_cell.angle_beta   90.00
_cell.angle_gamma   90.00
#
_symmetry.space_group_name_H-M   'P 1'
#
loop_
_entity.id
_entity.type
_entity.pdbx_description
1 polymer ?
#
loop_
_entity_poly.entity_id
_entity_poly.type
_entity_poly.pdbx_seq_one_letter_code
_entity_poly.pdbx_strand_id
1 'polypeptide(L)'
;MFKDTSGVEKKAKKASGANNLLKPDLLDELSKSGVKYNPDDVIMVTKNAEKDLLWLEYGNNKAGLNHIEVRHATDFSKRGIKNIPEFIHGMLKNKPISIVESSKGMNATYLINGKKYLIAYGKNGFIVSVYPI
;
A
#
# COMPACT_ATOMS: atom_id res chain seq x y z
N MET A 1 12.71 22.06 8.74
CA MET A 1 12.02 21.56 8.51
C MET A 1 11.70 21.21 8.38
N PHE A 2 12.01 21.46 8.04
CA PHE A 2 11.30 20.88 7.62
C PHE A 2 11.08 20.91 7.21
N LYS A 3 11.62 20.99 6.98
CA LYS A 3 11.18 20.72 6.39
C LYS A 3 10.54 20.67 5.97
N ASP A 4 10.99 21.20 5.61
CA ASP A 4 10.13 20.98 5.01
C ASP A 4 9.87 20.88 4.58
N THR A 5 10.41 21.07 4.25
CA THR A 5 9.87 20.78 3.67
C THR A 5 9.72 20.58 3.09
N SER A 6 10.09 20.70 2.62
CA SER A 6 9.57 20.47 2.07
C SER A 6 9.47 19.92 1.63
N GLY A 7 9.82 19.83 1.28
CA GLY A 7 9.29 19.15 0.78
C GLY A 7 8.96 18.74 0.57
N VAL A 8 9.29 18.68 0.39
CA VAL A 8 8.61 18.25 0.33
C VAL A 8 7.93 18.24 -0.05
N GLU A 9 7.72 18.32 -0.43
CA GLU A 9 6.90 18.30 -0.72
C GLU A 9 6.47 17.74 -1.48
N LYS A 10 6.89 17.55 -2.37
CA LYS A 10 6.45 16.86 -3.05
C LYS A 10 5.87 15.82 -2.76
N LYS A 11 6.15 15.48 -2.43
CA LYS A 11 5.49 14.59 -2.08
C LYS A 11 4.32 15.00 -1.61
N ALA A 12 4.10 15.73 -1.79
CA ALA A 12 3.13 15.78 -1.27
C ALA A 12 2.09 15.68 -1.46
N LYS A 13 2.17 15.62 -1.97
CA LYS A 13 1.27 15.39 -1.88
C LYS A 13 0.76 14.83 -1.15
N LYS A 14 1.31 14.69 -0.76
CA LYS A 14 0.86 14.01 -0.03
C LYS A 14 -0.06 14.48 0.62
N ALA A 15 -0.19 15.09 0.42
CA ALA A 15 -0.92 15.43 1.11
C ALA A 15 -1.92 15.15 1.96
N SER A 16 -2.83 15.66 2.02
CA SER A 16 -3.91 15.48 2.87
C SER A 16 -4.22 14.05 3.07
N GLY A 17 -4.78 13.62 4.08
CA GLY A 17 -5.12 12.25 4.36
C GLY A 17 -3.92 11.32 4.44
N ALA A 18 -2.82 11.69 3.82
CA ALA A 18 -1.63 10.87 3.82
C ALA A 18 -1.08 10.70 5.23
N ASN A 19 -1.32 11.63 6.13
CA ASN A 19 -0.83 11.52 7.49
C ASN A 19 -1.40 10.32 8.22
N ASN A 20 -2.61 9.91 7.87
CA ASN A 20 -3.22 8.73 8.46
C ASN A 20 -2.57 7.45 7.95
N LEU A 21 -1.88 7.54 6.82
CA LEU A 21 -1.25 6.40 6.17
C LEU A 21 0.21 6.24 6.56
N LEU A 22 0.82 7.29 7.12
CA LEU A 22 2.23 7.29 7.50
C LEU A 22 2.35 7.37 9.02
N LYS A 23 1.93 6.31 9.70
CA LYS A 23 1.95 6.28 11.16
C LYS A 23 3.38 6.20 11.68
N PRO A 24 3.80 7.14 12.55
CA PRO A 24 5.19 7.18 12.98
C PRO A 24 5.69 5.92 13.67
N ASP A 25 4.84 5.28 14.48
CA ASP A 25 5.23 4.07 15.17
C ASP A 25 5.45 2.91 14.19
N LEU A 26 4.64 2.84 13.12
CA LEU A 26 4.81 1.81 12.11
C LEU A 26 6.00 2.10 11.20
N LEU A 27 6.25 3.39 10.91
CA LEU A 27 7.45 3.76 10.16
C LEU A 27 8.71 3.40 10.96
N ASP A 28 8.68 3.61 12.27
CA ASP A 28 9.79 3.24 13.12
C ASP A 28 9.99 1.73 13.12
N GLU A 29 8.91 0.98 13.22
CA GLU A 29 8.98 -0.48 13.17
C GLU A 29 9.57 -0.94 11.84
N LEU A 30 9.14 -0.32 10.73
CA LEU A 30 9.67 -0.66 9.41
C LEU A 30 11.17 -0.39 9.33
N SER A 31 11.62 0.74 9.86
CA SER A 31 13.03 1.11 9.81
C SER A 31 13.89 0.14 10.62
N LYS A 32 13.31 -0.46 11.66
CA LYS A 32 14.05 -1.40 12.53
C LYS A 32 13.90 -2.84 12.11
N SER A 33 13.05 -3.12 11.12
CA SER A 33 12.75 -4.50 10.72
C SER A 33 13.88 -5.19 9.98
N GLY A 34 14.80 -4.42 9.41
CA GLY A 34 15.88 -4.98 8.60
C GLY A 34 15.52 -5.19 7.14
N VAL A 35 14.27 -4.93 6.75
CA VAL A 35 13.90 -5.06 5.34
C VAL A 35 14.46 -3.89 4.55
N LYS A 36 14.72 -4.13 3.28
CA LYS A 36 15.18 -3.09 2.38
C LYS A 36 13.98 -2.33 1.84
N TYR A 37 13.96 -1.02 2.07
CA TYR A 37 12.87 -0.18 1.58
C TYR A 37 13.41 1.22 1.30
N ASN A 38 12.62 2.02 0.59
CA ASN A 38 13.00 3.39 0.25
C ASN A 38 12.22 4.35 1.14
N PRO A 39 12.83 4.88 2.22
CA PRO A 39 12.08 5.72 3.15
C PRO A 39 11.51 7.00 2.54
N ASP A 40 12.14 7.50 1.48
CA ASP A 40 11.64 8.72 0.82
C ASP A 40 10.46 8.45 -0.08
N ASP A 41 10.16 7.19 -0.35
CA ASP A 41 9.14 6.82 -1.31
C ASP A 41 7.91 6.18 -0.65
N VAL A 42 7.94 5.96 0.66
CA VAL A 42 6.83 5.32 1.38
C VAL A 42 5.65 6.28 1.43
N ILE A 43 4.49 5.81 1.01
CA ILE A 43 3.26 6.60 1.05
C ILE A 43 2.22 5.99 1.98
N MET A 44 2.40 4.75 2.40
CA MET A 44 1.48 4.10 3.32
C MET A 44 2.19 2.97 4.01
N VAL A 45 1.96 2.82 5.32
CA VAL A 45 2.44 1.69 6.10
C VAL A 45 1.33 1.25 7.04
N THR A 46 1.13 -0.05 7.17
CA THR A 46 0.06 -0.58 8.01
C THR A 46 0.36 -2.01 8.41
N LYS A 47 -0.48 -2.53 9.30
CA LYS A 47 -0.49 -3.97 9.60
C LYS A 47 -1.78 -4.56 9.10
N ASN A 48 -1.68 -5.73 8.47
CA ASN A 48 -2.88 -6.43 8.02
C ASN A 48 -3.55 -7.16 9.19
N ALA A 49 -4.62 -7.89 8.91
CA ALA A 49 -5.35 -8.60 9.96
C ALA A 49 -4.51 -9.67 10.66
N GLU A 50 -3.50 -10.19 9.95
CA GLU A 50 -2.57 -11.18 10.50
C GLU A 50 -1.41 -10.53 11.25
N LYS A 51 -1.44 -9.19 11.37
CA LYS A 51 -0.42 -8.38 12.05
C LYS A 51 0.94 -8.35 11.38
N ASP A 52 0.95 -8.66 10.08
CA ASP A 52 2.15 -8.49 9.27
C ASP A 52 2.29 -7.02 8.87
N LEU A 53 3.51 -6.52 8.91
CA LEU A 53 3.81 -5.15 8.52
C LEU A 53 3.92 -5.06 7.02
N LEU A 54 3.08 -4.21 6.41
CA LEU A 54 3.06 -4.02 4.96
C LEU A 54 3.24 -2.54 4.67
N TRP A 55 3.89 -2.23 3.54
CA TRP A 55 4.05 -0.83 3.15
C TRP A 55 3.93 -0.66 1.65
N LEU A 56 3.50 0.53 1.26
CA LEU A 56 3.33 0.90 -0.14
C LEU A 56 4.27 2.05 -0.45
N GLU A 57 5.10 1.88 -1.48
CA GLU A 57 5.92 2.96 -2.02
C GLU A 57 5.28 3.49 -3.28
N TYR A 58 5.61 4.72 -3.66
CA TYR A 58 5.16 5.22 -4.94
C TYR A 58 5.64 4.30 -6.06
N GLY A 59 6.90 3.89 -6.00
CA GLY A 59 7.44 2.89 -6.90
C GLY A 59 7.59 3.39 -8.32
N ASN A 60 7.37 2.47 -9.25
CA ASN A 60 7.53 2.73 -10.68
C ASN A 60 6.49 1.93 -11.44
N ASN A 61 6.64 1.83 -12.78
CA ASN A 61 5.65 1.13 -13.58
C ASN A 61 5.66 -0.39 -13.40
N LYS A 62 6.57 -0.92 -12.59
CA LYS A 62 6.65 -2.37 -12.34
C LYS A 62 6.09 -2.76 -10.98
N ALA A 63 6.08 -1.86 -10.01
CA ALA A 63 5.61 -2.16 -8.66
C ALA A 63 5.31 -0.89 -7.90
N GLY A 64 4.39 -0.97 -6.93
CA GLY A 64 4.01 0.15 -6.09
C GLY A 64 2.83 0.91 -6.65
N LEU A 65 2.55 2.09 -6.07
CA LEU A 65 1.36 2.86 -6.45
C LEU A 65 1.39 3.27 -7.91
N ASN A 66 2.54 3.67 -8.43
CA ASN A 66 2.64 4.07 -9.83
C ASN A 66 2.16 2.94 -10.74
N HIS A 67 2.64 1.71 -10.48
CA HIS A 67 2.23 0.55 -11.24
C HIS A 67 0.71 0.33 -11.13
N ILE A 68 0.18 0.43 -9.92
CA ILE A 68 -1.24 0.22 -9.69
C ILE A 68 -2.05 1.25 -10.47
N GLU A 69 -1.65 2.52 -10.41
CA GLU A 69 -2.39 3.58 -11.11
C GLU A 69 -2.31 3.42 -12.61
N VAL A 70 -1.13 3.15 -13.14
CA VAL A 70 -0.97 3.01 -14.59
C VAL A 70 -1.78 1.85 -15.13
N ARG A 71 -1.83 0.73 -14.40
CA ARG A 71 -2.49 -0.47 -14.91
C ARG A 71 -3.95 -0.58 -14.51
N HIS A 72 -4.36 0.00 -13.38
CA HIS A 72 -5.65 -0.33 -12.79
C HIS A 72 -6.47 0.87 -12.32
N ALA A 73 -6.03 2.11 -12.55
CA ALA A 73 -6.79 3.28 -12.07
C ALA A 73 -8.23 3.28 -12.62
N THR A 74 -8.39 2.94 -13.89
CA THR A 74 -9.71 2.89 -14.51
C THR A 74 -10.59 1.83 -13.85
N ASP A 75 -10.00 0.68 -13.52
CA ASP A 75 -10.74 -0.40 -12.86
C ASP A 75 -11.24 0.03 -11.49
N PHE A 76 -10.40 0.73 -10.73
CA PHE A 76 -10.80 1.26 -9.43
C PHE A 76 -11.87 2.35 -9.59
N SER A 77 -11.68 3.23 -10.56
CA SER A 77 -12.62 4.32 -10.80
C SER A 77 -14.01 3.80 -11.13
N LYS A 78 -14.10 2.71 -11.90
CA LYS A 78 -15.37 2.09 -12.23
C LYS A 78 -16.10 1.57 -11.00
N ARG A 79 -15.39 1.32 -9.92
CA ARG A 79 -15.98 0.88 -8.65
C ARG A 79 -16.12 2.02 -7.65
N GLY A 80 -15.90 3.27 -8.09
CA GLY A 80 -16.06 4.45 -7.24
C GLY A 80 -14.89 4.73 -6.33
N ILE A 81 -13.76 4.07 -6.55
CA ILE A 81 -12.59 4.23 -5.69
C ILE A 81 -11.65 5.25 -6.32
N LYS A 82 -11.49 6.39 -5.64
CA LYS A 82 -10.66 7.48 -6.14
C LYS A 82 -9.33 7.60 -5.42
N ASN A 83 -9.30 7.27 -4.14
CA ASN A 83 -8.06 7.32 -3.36
C ASN A 83 -7.59 5.90 -3.12
N ILE A 84 -6.72 5.42 -4.00
CA ILE A 84 -6.26 4.04 -3.98
C ILE A 84 -5.48 3.71 -2.70
N PRO A 85 -4.52 4.54 -2.24
CA PRO A 85 -3.82 4.22 -1.01
C PRO A 85 -4.74 4.09 0.21
N GLU A 86 -5.72 4.97 0.35
CA GLU A 86 -6.67 4.88 1.44
C GLU A 86 -7.53 3.62 1.34
N PHE A 87 -7.93 3.29 0.11
CA PHE A 87 -8.69 2.07 -0.10
C PHE A 87 -7.89 0.84 0.32
N ILE A 88 -6.63 0.78 -0.08
CA ILE A 88 -5.76 -0.34 0.28
C ILE A 88 -5.60 -0.43 1.80
N HIS A 89 -5.38 0.72 2.44
CA HIS A 89 -5.23 0.77 3.89
C HIS A 89 -6.45 0.19 4.59
N GLY A 90 -7.65 0.60 4.16
CA GLY A 90 -8.88 0.10 4.76
C GLY A 90 -9.12 -1.37 4.46
N MET A 91 -8.82 -1.79 3.23
CA MET A 91 -8.98 -3.18 2.83
C MET A 91 -8.14 -4.12 3.70
N LEU A 92 -6.92 -3.73 4.00
CA LEU A 92 -6.00 -4.56 4.76
C LEU A 92 -6.39 -4.72 6.22
N LYS A 93 -7.35 -3.95 6.73
CA LYS A 93 -7.89 -4.15 8.08
C LYS A 93 -8.83 -5.35 8.15
N ASN A 94 -9.31 -5.82 7.02
CA ASN A 94 -10.23 -6.95 6.96
C ASN A 94 -9.45 -8.25 6.81
N LYS A 95 -10.11 -9.36 7.09
CA LYS A 95 -9.52 -10.66 6.81
C LYS A 95 -9.70 -11.00 5.34
N PRO A 96 -8.66 -11.48 4.67
CA PRO A 96 -8.83 -11.94 3.29
C PRO A 96 -9.65 -13.21 3.26
N ILE A 97 -10.31 -13.45 2.12
CA ILE A 97 -11.04 -14.71 1.92
C ILE A 97 -10.08 -15.81 1.48
N SER A 98 -8.88 -15.46 1.04
CA SER A 98 -7.88 -16.45 0.66
C SER A 98 -6.51 -15.80 0.66
N ILE A 99 -5.49 -16.57 1.03
CA ILE A 99 -4.09 -16.17 0.89
C ILE A 99 -3.36 -17.34 0.28
N VAL A 100 -2.65 -17.08 -0.82
CA VAL A 100 -1.83 -18.09 -1.49
C VAL A 100 -0.38 -17.64 -1.44
N GLU A 101 0.46 -18.49 -0.87
CA GLU A 101 1.89 -18.21 -0.82
C GLU A 101 2.59 -18.86 -1.99
N SER A 102 3.56 -18.16 -2.58
CA SER A 102 4.40 -18.69 -3.63
C SER A 102 5.84 -18.34 -3.34
N SER A 103 6.75 -18.80 -4.19
CA SER A 103 8.17 -18.46 -4.04
C SER A 103 8.41 -16.95 -4.18
N LYS A 104 7.50 -16.26 -4.86
CA LYS A 104 7.64 -14.83 -5.13
C LYS A 104 6.98 -13.95 -4.10
N GLY A 105 6.14 -14.50 -3.23
CA GLY A 105 5.45 -13.72 -2.24
C GLY A 105 4.05 -14.21 -1.98
N MET A 106 3.17 -13.31 -1.58
CA MET A 106 1.82 -13.62 -1.16
C MET A 106 0.82 -13.00 -2.11
N ASN A 107 -0.27 -13.73 -2.36
CA ASN A 107 -1.42 -13.21 -3.10
C ASN A 107 -2.65 -13.42 -2.23
N ALA A 108 -3.24 -12.32 -1.79
CA ALA A 108 -4.41 -12.37 -0.92
C ALA A 108 -5.62 -11.80 -1.67
N THR A 109 -6.76 -12.45 -1.50
CA THR A 109 -8.01 -12.00 -2.10
C THR A 109 -8.92 -11.48 -1.00
N TYR A 110 -9.48 -10.30 -1.22
CA TYR A 110 -10.38 -9.64 -0.26
C TYR A 110 -11.74 -9.46 -0.89
N LEU A 111 -12.78 -9.54 -0.06
CA LEU A 111 -14.14 -9.26 -0.47
C LEU A 111 -14.60 -8.00 0.25
N ILE A 112 -14.82 -6.93 -0.49
CA ILE A 112 -15.22 -5.62 0.05
C ILE A 112 -16.51 -5.19 -0.65
N ASN A 113 -17.57 -5.05 0.12
CA ASN A 113 -18.88 -4.64 -0.41
C ASN A 113 -19.33 -5.52 -1.58
N GLY A 114 -19.08 -6.83 -1.46
CA GLY A 114 -19.51 -7.80 -2.47
C GLY A 114 -18.60 -7.88 -3.68
N LYS A 115 -17.47 -7.16 -3.67
CA LYS A 115 -16.56 -7.14 -4.81
C LYS A 115 -15.18 -7.63 -4.38
N LYS A 116 -14.51 -8.30 -5.29
CA LYS A 116 -13.22 -8.93 -4.97
C LYS A 116 -12.06 -8.10 -5.44
N TYR A 117 -11.00 -8.12 -4.64
CA TYR A 117 -9.75 -7.43 -4.93
C TYR A 117 -8.59 -8.34 -4.60
N LEU A 118 -7.55 -8.29 -5.42
CA LEU A 118 -6.35 -9.07 -5.16
C LEU A 118 -5.22 -8.12 -4.80
N ILE A 119 -4.44 -8.50 -3.78
CA ILE A 119 -3.21 -7.79 -3.44
C ILE A 119 -2.05 -8.77 -3.52
N ALA A 120 -0.99 -8.34 -4.20
CA ALA A 120 0.26 -9.09 -4.27
C ALA A 120 1.30 -8.35 -3.47
N TYR A 121 1.93 -9.04 -2.51
CA TYR A 121 2.98 -8.43 -1.70
C TYR A 121 4.08 -9.43 -1.42
N GLY A 122 5.30 -8.92 -1.24
CA GLY A 122 6.44 -9.76 -0.95
C GLY A 122 6.40 -10.32 0.46
N LYS A 123 7.19 -11.33 0.71
CA LYS A 123 7.30 -11.90 2.06
C LYS A 123 7.87 -10.89 3.05
N ASN A 124 8.55 -9.86 2.55
CA ASN A 124 9.07 -8.77 3.38
C ASN A 124 8.03 -7.71 3.69
N GLY A 125 6.85 -7.73 3.05
CA GLY A 125 5.77 -6.78 3.28
C GLY A 125 5.64 -5.70 2.22
N PHE A 126 6.48 -5.69 1.19
CA PHE A 126 6.41 -4.70 0.12
C PHE A 126 5.20 -4.98 -0.77
N ILE A 127 4.31 -3.99 -0.90
CA ILE A 127 3.12 -4.14 -1.74
C ILE A 127 3.51 -3.93 -3.19
N VAL A 128 3.35 -4.96 -4.02
CA VAL A 128 3.71 -4.93 -5.43
C VAL A 128 2.57 -4.39 -6.26
N SER A 129 1.37 -4.92 -6.06
CA SER A 129 0.21 -4.54 -6.86
C SER A 129 -1.08 -4.83 -6.11
N VAL A 130 -2.13 -4.08 -6.47
CA VAL A 130 -3.50 -4.32 -5.99
C VAL A 130 -4.42 -4.06 -7.16
N TYR A 131 -5.42 -4.91 -7.34
CA TYR A 131 -6.36 -4.69 -8.45
C TYR A 131 -7.68 -5.41 -8.21
N PRO A 132 -8.77 -4.86 -8.80
CA PRO A 132 -10.07 -5.53 -8.78
C PRO A 132 -10.04 -6.81 -9.62
N ILE A 133 -10.78 -7.81 -9.16
CA ILE A 133 -10.92 -9.05 -9.91
C ILE A 133 -12.37 -9.50 -10.02
#